data_63ed419115979fb9956c3e4dede616c6
#
_entry.id   63ed419115979fb9956c3e4dede616c6
#
_cell.length_a   1.000
_cell.length_b   1.000
_cell.length_c   1.000
_cell.angle_alpha   90.00
_cell.angle_beta   90.00
_cell.angle_gamma   90.00
#
_symmetry.space_group_name_H-M   'P 1'
#
loop_
_entity.id
_entity.type
_entity.pdbx_description
1 polymer ?
#
loop_
_entity_poly.entity_id
_entity_poly.type
_entity_poly.pdbx_seq_one_letter_code
_entity_poly.pdbx_strand_id
1 'polypeptide(L)'
;MRALRIDKFTASALEVVLKEYLSEERAVQNIPVLQMMTKPFEEVKKEAQRLRRLLNTLSLHAEIELEECHSQIGGGSLPLERIPSMAVTIKPLGMSTVELEEYMRFLPVPIIPRTMNDKIFLDVRTIGIQNFAYFKQLQKIERLTT
;
A
#
# COMPACT_ATOMS: atom_id res chain seq x y z
N MET A 1 -30.16 22.06 16.61
CA MET A 1 -28.96 21.50 15.94
C MET A 1 -29.04 19.98 15.79
N ARG A 2 -29.83 19.46 14.82
CA ARG A 2 -29.90 18.02 14.53
C ARG A 2 -28.86 17.55 13.52
N ALA A 3 -28.29 18.45 12.74
CA ALA A 3 -27.31 18.14 11.70
C ALA A 3 -25.95 17.60 12.21
N LEU A 4 -25.66 17.76 13.50
CA LEU A 4 -24.40 17.30 14.12
C LEU A 4 -24.60 16.05 15.02
N ARG A 5 -25.75 15.37 14.91
CA ARG A 5 -25.97 14.13 15.63
C ARG A 5 -25.33 12.96 14.87
N ILE A 6 -24.37 12.31 15.47
CA ILE A 6 -23.90 11.00 15.00
C ILE A 6 -24.96 9.94 15.36
N ASP A 7 -25.14 8.96 14.49
CA ASP A 7 -26.01 7.82 14.75
C ASP A 7 -25.37 6.84 15.76
N LYS A 8 -26.18 5.91 16.28
CA LYS A 8 -25.73 4.96 17.30
C LYS A 8 -24.65 3.99 16.80
N PHE A 9 -24.68 3.60 15.52
CA PHE A 9 -23.69 2.70 14.95
C PHE A 9 -22.33 3.38 14.87
N THR A 10 -22.29 4.60 14.37
CA THR A 10 -21.06 5.42 14.34
C THR A 10 -20.51 5.64 15.75
N ALA A 11 -21.37 5.95 16.72
CA ALA A 11 -20.94 6.13 18.12
C ALA A 11 -20.37 4.83 18.70
N SER A 12 -21.02 3.69 18.46
CA SER A 12 -20.55 2.39 18.95
C SER A 12 -19.24 1.96 18.28
N ALA A 13 -19.10 2.17 16.97
CA ALA A 13 -17.86 1.89 16.26
C ALA A 13 -16.70 2.74 16.79
N LEU A 14 -16.92 4.04 17.03
CA LEU A 14 -15.94 4.94 17.61
C LEU A 14 -15.55 4.50 19.02
N GLU A 15 -16.51 4.09 19.85
CA GLU A 15 -16.26 3.59 21.21
C GLU A 15 -15.30 2.37 21.18
N VAL A 16 -15.52 1.42 20.28
CA VAL A 16 -14.65 0.24 20.13
C VAL A 16 -13.22 0.65 19.79
N VAL A 17 -13.05 1.54 18.82
CA VAL A 17 -11.73 2.04 18.42
C VAL A 17 -11.06 2.81 19.56
N LEU A 18 -11.80 3.69 20.27
CA LEU A 18 -11.24 4.46 21.38
C LEU A 18 -10.83 3.57 22.55
N LYS A 19 -11.51 2.44 22.79
CA LYS A 19 -11.09 1.45 23.80
C LYS A 19 -9.72 0.85 23.53
N GLU A 20 -9.32 0.70 22.25
CA GLU A 20 -7.98 0.22 21.93
C GLU A 20 -6.89 1.21 22.38
N TYR A 21 -7.16 2.52 22.33
CA TYR A 21 -6.23 3.56 22.80
C TYR A 21 -6.04 3.63 24.31
N LEU A 22 -6.80 2.86 25.11
CA LEU A 22 -6.55 2.75 26.56
C LEU A 22 -5.26 1.98 26.89
N SER A 23 -4.70 1.25 25.91
CA SER A 23 -3.38 0.61 26.00
C SER A 23 -2.62 0.89 24.72
N GLU A 24 -1.43 1.46 24.82
CA GLU A 24 -0.56 1.74 23.68
C GLU A 24 -0.25 0.45 22.87
N GLU A 25 0.07 -0.64 23.58
CA GLU A 25 0.36 -1.93 22.96
C GLU A 25 -0.83 -2.46 22.13
N ARG A 26 -2.05 -2.40 22.71
CA ARG A 26 -3.26 -2.83 22.02
C ARG A 26 -3.56 -1.94 20.82
N ALA A 27 -3.42 -0.63 20.97
CA ALA A 27 -3.63 0.31 19.88
C ALA A 27 -2.72 -0.01 18.69
N VAL A 28 -1.42 -0.20 18.94
CA VAL A 28 -0.44 -0.55 17.89
C VAL A 28 -0.74 -1.91 17.26
N GLN A 29 -1.21 -2.90 18.04
CA GLN A 29 -1.52 -4.23 17.52
C GLN A 29 -2.82 -4.31 16.73
N ASN A 30 -3.84 -3.52 17.10
CA ASN A 30 -5.20 -3.69 16.58
C ASN A 30 -5.62 -2.60 15.59
N ILE A 31 -4.93 -1.44 15.59
CA ILE A 31 -5.27 -0.34 14.69
C ILE A 31 -4.34 -0.38 13.47
N PRO A 32 -4.87 -0.71 12.25
CA PRO A 32 -4.02 -0.93 11.07
C PRO A 32 -3.13 0.25 10.69
N VAL A 33 -3.62 1.47 10.85
CA VAL A 33 -2.81 2.67 10.54
C VAL A 33 -1.61 2.79 11.49
N LEU A 34 -1.78 2.48 12.77
CA LEU A 34 -0.69 2.50 13.74
C LEU A 34 0.33 1.39 13.46
N GLN A 35 -0.12 0.20 13.07
CA GLN A 35 0.78 -0.87 12.62
C GLN A 35 1.64 -0.41 11.44
N MET A 36 1.04 0.23 10.43
CA MET A 36 1.79 0.75 9.29
C MET A 36 2.79 1.84 9.70
N MET A 37 2.42 2.73 10.60
CA MET A 37 3.27 3.83 11.05
C MET A 37 4.47 3.35 11.86
N THR A 38 4.24 2.41 12.77
CA THR A 38 5.25 1.94 13.74
C THR A 38 6.12 0.80 13.21
N LYS A 39 5.78 0.19 12.06
CA LYS A 39 6.56 -0.90 11.47
C LYS A 39 8.02 -0.48 11.25
N PRO A 40 9.01 -1.23 11.79
CA PRO A 40 10.42 -0.93 11.60
C PRO A 40 10.83 -0.93 10.12
N PHE A 41 11.72 -0.02 9.72
CA PHE A 41 12.17 0.09 8.33
C PHE A 41 12.79 -1.22 7.80
N GLU A 42 13.54 -1.93 8.64
CA GLU A 42 14.17 -3.21 8.26
C GLU A 42 13.13 -4.30 7.94
N GLU A 43 11.97 -4.28 8.58
CA GLU A 43 10.87 -5.19 8.23
C GLU A 43 10.27 -4.82 6.88
N VAL A 44 10.01 -3.53 6.66
CA VAL A 44 9.50 -3.03 5.37
C VAL A 44 10.46 -3.41 4.24
N LYS A 45 11.76 -3.29 4.45
CA LYS A 45 12.79 -3.68 3.49
C LYS A 45 12.76 -5.18 3.16
N LYS A 46 12.61 -6.04 4.17
CA LYS A 46 12.48 -7.49 3.98
C LYS A 46 11.20 -7.84 3.21
N GLU A 47 10.10 -7.20 3.54
CA GLU A 47 8.82 -7.38 2.83
C GLU A 47 8.93 -6.90 1.37
N ALA A 48 9.59 -5.77 1.11
CA ALA A 48 9.82 -5.26 -0.24
C ALA A 48 10.66 -6.24 -1.09
N GLN A 49 11.70 -6.82 -0.51
CA GLN A 49 12.49 -7.87 -1.17
C GLN A 49 11.62 -9.11 -1.48
N ARG A 50 10.70 -9.46 -0.59
CA ARG A 50 9.78 -10.58 -0.81
C ARG A 50 8.79 -10.28 -1.94
N LEU A 51 8.21 -9.07 -1.97
CA LEU A 51 7.32 -8.65 -3.04
C LEU A 51 8.06 -8.60 -4.39
N ARG A 52 9.28 -8.02 -4.44
CA ARG A 52 10.10 -8.01 -5.65
C ARG A 52 10.38 -9.42 -6.16
N ARG A 53 10.75 -10.36 -5.28
CA ARG A 53 10.96 -11.76 -5.67
C ARG A 53 9.69 -12.37 -6.27
N LEU A 54 8.53 -12.13 -5.66
CA LEU A 54 7.27 -12.59 -6.21
C LEU A 54 7.02 -12.03 -7.62
N LEU A 55 7.17 -10.71 -7.80
CA LEU A 55 6.95 -10.06 -9.09
C LEU A 55 7.91 -10.58 -10.16
N ASN A 56 9.16 -10.84 -9.82
CA ASN A 56 10.14 -11.43 -10.76
C ASN A 56 9.74 -12.87 -11.20
N THR A 57 8.98 -13.62 -10.38
CA THR A 57 8.48 -14.93 -10.82
C THR A 57 7.35 -14.84 -11.85
N LEU A 58 6.77 -13.67 -12.03
CA LEU A 58 5.65 -13.46 -12.95
C LEU A 58 6.07 -13.23 -14.39
N SER A 59 7.37 -13.17 -14.68
CA SER A 59 7.95 -12.94 -16.02
C SER A 59 7.33 -11.71 -16.72
N LEU A 60 7.18 -10.62 -15.98
CA LEU A 60 6.63 -9.38 -16.51
C LEU A 60 7.65 -8.69 -17.42
N HIS A 61 7.21 -8.17 -18.58
CA HIS A 61 8.02 -7.34 -19.46
C HIS A 61 8.17 -5.93 -18.86
N ALA A 62 8.93 -5.85 -17.79
CA ALA A 62 9.12 -4.64 -16.99
C ALA A 62 10.45 -4.71 -16.22
N GLU A 63 11.03 -3.56 -15.94
CA GLU A 63 12.11 -3.43 -14.96
C GLU A 63 11.51 -3.35 -13.56
N ILE A 64 11.96 -4.23 -12.64
CA ILE A 64 11.46 -4.31 -11.27
C ILE A 64 12.59 -4.05 -10.29
N GLU A 65 12.52 -2.94 -9.58
CA GLU A 65 13.58 -2.48 -8.68
C GLU A 65 13.06 -2.22 -7.27
N LEU A 66 13.98 -1.98 -6.35
CA LEU A 66 13.69 -1.50 -5.00
C LEU A 66 14.18 -0.06 -4.90
N GLU A 67 13.33 0.84 -4.46
CA GLU A 67 13.68 2.24 -4.24
C GLU A 67 13.28 2.67 -2.83
N GLU A 68 14.20 3.35 -2.14
CA GLU A 68 13.86 3.99 -0.87
C GLU A 68 12.89 5.15 -1.13
N CYS A 69 11.87 5.24 -0.31
CA CYS A 69 10.85 6.27 -0.43
C CYS A 69 10.37 6.70 0.95
N HIS A 70 9.42 7.61 0.96
CA HIS A 70 8.75 8.03 2.18
C HIS A 70 7.25 7.80 2.03
N SER A 71 6.66 7.14 3.02
CA SER A 71 5.23 7.09 3.20
C SER A 71 4.75 8.39 3.83
N GLN A 72 3.59 8.87 3.39
CA GLN A 72 2.94 10.05 3.96
C GLN A 72 1.70 9.63 4.71
N ILE A 73 1.50 10.23 5.87
CA ILE A 73 0.24 10.12 6.61
C ILE A 73 -0.76 11.06 5.94
N GLY A 74 -1.97 10.56 5.67
CA GLY A 74 -3.00 11.31 4.93
C GLY A 74 -3.23 12.72 5.45
N GLY A 75 -3.52 13.63 4.53
CA GLY A 75 -3.59 15.07 4.78
C GLY A 75 -4.59 15.43 5.88
N GLY A 76 -4.11 16.02 6.94
CA GLY A 76 -4.89 16.50 8.07
C GLY A 76 -4.33 16.14 9.43
N SER A 77 -3.73 14.96 9.59
CA SER A 77 -3.23 14.53 10.91
C SER A 77 -1.76 14.89 11.15
N LEU A 78 -0.88 14.56 10.22
CA LEU A 78 0.57 14.83 10.31
C LEU A 78 1.15 15.11 8.91
N PRO A 79 0.81 16.22 8.26
CA PRO A 79 1.13 16.47 6.86
C PRO A 79 2.63 16.62 6.56
N LEU A 80 3.44 16.87 7.56
CA LEU A 80 4.89 17.07 7.43
C LEU A 80 5.71 15.81 7.78
N GLU A 81 5.10 14.81 8.39
CA GLU A 81 5.79 13.58 8.78
C GLU A 81 6.05 12.70 7.55
N ARG A 82 7.32 12.40 7.35
CA ARG A 82 7.80 11.50 6.30
C ARG A 82 8.36 10.24 6.94
N ILE A 83 7.63 9.15 6.83
CA ILE A 83 8.05 7.87 7.41
C ILE A 83 8.94 7.14 6.40
N PRO A 84 10.20 6.81 6.73
CA PRO A 84 11.07 6.04 5.84
C PRO A 84 10.41 4.75 5.40
N SER A 85 10.38 4.48 4.10
CA SER A 85 9.76 3.31 3.51
C SER A 85 10.59 2.78 2.34
N MET A 86 10.19 1.60 1.85
CA MET A 86 10.75 0.95 0.68
C MET A 86 9.62 0.65 -0.31
N ALA A 87 9.77 1.08 -1.53
CA ALA A 87 8.88 0.74 -2.62
C ALA A 87 9.47 -0.35 -3.52
N VAL A 88 8.61 -1.17 -4.07
CA VAL A 88 8.91 -1.93 -5.28
C VAL A 88 8.44 -1.09 -6.46
N THR A 89 9.35 -0.77 -7.37
CA THR A 89 9.04 0.01 -8.57
C THR A 89 8.89 -0.92 -9.77
N ILE A 90 7.95 -0.59 -10.66
CA ILE A 90 7.72 -1.31 -11.91
C ILE A 90 7.74 -0.28 -13.04
N LYS A 91 8.70 -0.43 -13.95
CA LYS A 91 8.76 0.33 -15.19
C LYS A 91 8.41 -0.59 -16.35
N PRO A 92 7.21 -0.48 -16.92
CA PRO A 92 6.80 -1.33 -18.03
C PRO A 92 7.64 -1.01 -19.27
N LEU A 93 7.93 -2.04 -20.09
CA LEU A 93 8.69 -1.91 -21.33
C LEU A 93 7.79 -2.01 -22.56
N GLY A 94 6.63 -2.66 -22.45
CA GLY A 94 5.69 -2.88 -23.56
C GLY A 94 4.49 -1.92 -23.61
N MET A 95 4.34 -1.05 -22.60
CA MET A 95 3.23 -0.09 -22.49
C MET A 95 3.66 1.13 -21.70
N SER A 96 2.83 2.17 -21.68
CA SER A 96 3.07 3.32 -20.82
C SER A 96 2.72 3.02 -19.36
N THR A 97 3.32 3.77 -18.44
CA THR A 97 3.02 3.67 -17.00
C THR A 97 1.57 4.02 -16.68
N VAL A 98 0.99 4.96 -17.44
CA VAL A 98 -0.41 5.37 -17.29
C VAL A 98 -1.36 4.23 -17.67
N GLU A 99 -1.09 3.55 -18.78
CA GLU A 99 -1.87 2.37 -19.19
C GLU A 99 -1.77 1.26 -18.14
N LEU A 100 -0.57 0.99 -17.61
CA LEU A 100 -0.39 -0.02 -16.57
C LEU A 100 -1.15 0.35 -15.28
N GLU A 101 -1.11 1.61 -14.85
CA GLU A 101 -1.90 2.10 -13.70
C GLU A 101 -3.40 1.86 -13.92
N GLU A 102 -3.90 2.18 -15.12
CA GLU A 102 -5.30 1.97 -15.45
C GLU A 102 -5.68 0.48 -15.42
N TYR A 103 -4.88 -0.39 -16.03
CA TYR A 103 -5.10 -1.84 -15.95
C TYR A 103 -5.07 -2.35 -14.49
N MET A 104 -4.13 -1.89 -13.67
CA MET A 104 -4.04 -2.29 -12.27
C MET A 104 -5.28 -1.88 -11.48
N ARG A 105 -5.88 -0.74 -11.81
CA ARG A 105 -7.10 -0.22 -11.17
C ARG A 105 -8.34 -1.07 -11.50
N PHE A 106 -8.39 -1.67 -12.69
CA PHE A 106 -9.51 -2.49 -13.17
C PHE A 106 -9.31 -4.00 -12.95
N LEU A 107 -8.27 -4.43 -12.25
CA LEU A 107 -8.11 -5.83 -11.86
C LEU A 107 -9.27 -6.30 -10.96
N PRO A 108 -9.57 -7.61 -10.91
CA PRO A 108 -10.59 -8.16 -10.01
C PRO A 108 -10.42 -7.74 -8.55
N VAL A 109 -9.18 -7.64 -8.08
CA VAL A 109 -8.82 -6.93 -6.85
C VAL A 109 -7.99 -5.74 -7.26
N PRO A 110 -8.53 -4.51 -7.23
CA PRO A 110 -7.84 -3.31 -7.67
C PRO A 110 -6.53 -3.08 -6.91
N ILE A 111 -5.50 -2.71 -7.66
CA ILE A 111 -4.22 -2.25 -7.10
C ILE A 111 -4.09 -0.78 -7.46
N ILE A 112 -4.04 0.08 -6.45
CA ILE A 112 -3.95 1.53 -6.61
C ILE A 112 -2.53 1.96 -6.27
N PRO A 113 -1.63 2.08 -7.24
CA PRO A 113 -0.26 2.49 -7.01
C PRO A 113 -0.11 4.02 -6.96
N ARG A 114 1.09 4.48 -6.62
CA ARG A 114 1.54 5.83 -6.95
C ARG A 114 2.34 5.78 -8.25
N THR A 115 2.21 6.80 -9.09
CA THR A 115 2.98 6.94 -10.32
C THR A 115 3.92 8.14 -10.18
N MET A 116 5.19 7.94 -10.44
CA MET A 116 6.22 8.98 -10.38
C MET A 116 7.39 8.61 -11.29
N ASN A 117 7.94 9.59 -12.02
CA ASN A 117 9.10 9.40 -12.91
C ASN A 117 8.94 8.22 -13.89
N ASP A 118 7.78 8.10 -14.51
CA ASP A 118 7.42 7.01 -15.44
C ASP A 118 7.56 5.59 -14.85
N LYS A 119 7.43 5.46 -13.53
CA LYS A 119 7.40 4.19 -12.80
C LYS A 119 6.16 4.08 -11.92
N ILE A 120 5.68 2.88 -11.76
CA ILE A 120 4.72 2.50 -10.72
C ILE A 120 5.48 2.33 -9.40
N PHE A 121 5.00 2.95 -8.33
CA PHE A 121 5.54 2.81 -6.97
C PHE A 121 4.56 2.04 -6.09
N LEU A 122 4.99 0.88 -5.63
CA LEU A 122 4.29 0.03 -4.67
C LEU A 122 4.94 0.21 -3.31
N ASP A 123 4.45 1.18 -2.53
CA ASP A 123 4.95 1.46 -1.18
C ASP A 123 4.58 0.32 -0.23
N VAL A 124 5.58 -0.49 0.13
CA VAL A 124 5.35 -1.75 0.84
C VAL A 124 4.86 -1.54 2.27
N ARG A 125 5.15 -0.39 2.89
CA ARG A 125 4.62 -0.05 4.21
C ARG A 125 3.09 -0.05 4.25
N THR A 126 2.45 0.35 3.14
CA THR A 126 0.99 0.43 3.03
C THR A 126 0.36 -0.85 2.48
N ILE A 127 1.19 -1.79 2.01
CA ILE A 127 0.73 -3.07 1.45
C ILE A 127 0.96 -4.17 2.49
N GLY A 128 -0.11 -4.69 3.07
CA GLY A 128 -0.01 -5.84 3.97
C GLY A 128 0.47 -7.09 3.24
N ILE A 129 1.34 -7.87 3.88
CA ILE A 129 1.94 -9.09 3.31
C ILE A 129 0.88 -10.10 2.83
N GLN A 130 -0.27 -10.13 3.48
CA GLN A 130 -1.43 -10.96 3.11
C GLN A 130 -1.98 -10.60 1.72
N ASN A 131 -1.72 -9.39 1.23
CA ASN A 131 -2.18 -8.91 -0.06
C ASN A 131 -1.23 -9.23 -1.22
N PHE A 132 -0.02 -9.76 -0.94
CA PHE A 132 0.98 -10.04 -1.97
C PHE A 132 0.47 -11.06 -3.02
N ALA A 133 -0.37 -12.00 -2.63
CA ALA A 133 -0.95 -12.97 -3.56
C ALA A 133 -1.76 -12.31 -4.69
N TYR A 134 -2.36 -11.15 -4.44
CA TYR A 134 -3.14 -10.43 -5.44
C TYR A 134 -2.29 -9.88 -6.59
N PHE A 135 -0.99 -9.67 -6.40
CA PHE A 135 -0.09 -9.22 -7.47
C PHE A 135 0.09 -10.24 -8.59
N LYS A 136 -0.24 -11.51 -8.35
CA LYS A 136 -0.26 -12.53 -9.42
C LYS A 136 -1.23 -12.20 -10.55
N GLN A 137 -2.22 -11.34 -10.30
CA GLN A 137 -3.16 -10.87 -11.32
C GLN A 137 -2.48 -10.09 -12.45
N LEU A 138 -1.29 -9.52 -12.21
CA LEU A 138 -0.54 -8.78 -13.23
C LEU A 138 -0.18 -9.65 -14.43
N GLN A 139 -0.08 -10.97 -14.27
CA GLN A 139 0.10 -11.90 -15.40
C GLN A 139 -1.06 -11.90 -16.40
N LYS A 140 -2.23 -11.39 -16.03
CA LYS A 140 -3.39 -11.29 -16.92
C LYS A 140 -3.33 -10.08 -17.84
N ILE A 141 -2.36 -9.20 -17.65
CA ILE A 141 -2.14 -8.03 -18.49
C ILE A 141 -1.25 -8.46 -19.66
N GLU A 142 -1.86 -8.80 -20.82
CA GLU A 142 -1.16 -9.37 -21.97
C GLU A 142 0.06 -8.56 -22.40
N ARG A 143 -0.08 -7.23 -22.51
CA ARG A 143 1.03 -6.34 -22.87
C ARG A 143 2.16 -6.23 -21.83
N LEU A 144 1.94 -6.71 -20.63
CA LEU A 144 2.94 -6.75 -19.58
C LEU A 144 3.71 -8.09 -19.57
N THR A 145 3.20 -9.10 -20.27
CA THR A 145 3.78 -10.45 -20.32
C THR A 145 4.39 -10.81 -21.68
N THR A 146 4.21 -9.95 -22.69
CA THR A 146 4.77 -10.11 -24.03
C THR A 146 6.02 -9.29 -24.22
#